data_0857cbfb2c8fbd5703e54e5a478fdca9
#
_entry.id   0857cbfb2c8fbd5703e54e5a478fdca9
#
_cell.length_a   1.000
_cell.length_b   1.000
_cell.length_c   1.000
_cell.angle_alpha   90.00
_cell.angle_beta   90.00
_cell.angle_gamma   90.00
#
_symmetry.space_group_name_H-M   'P 1'
#
loop_
_entity.id
_entity.type
_entity.pdbx_description
1 polymer ?
#
loop_
_entity_poly.entity_id
_entity_poly.type
_entity_poly.pdbx_seq_one_letter_code
_entity_poly.pdbx_strand_id
1 'polypeptide(L)'
;MEEAELTVKENAKKIILNTIQRIGAEEAIDNTVSVFNIESDDIKGRIIGREGRNIRALESATGVEIIVDDTPEAIILSCFDSIRREIARISLHKLVKDGRIHPARIEEVVKKTKKEIDQEIIEVGKRTVIDLGINWLTSL
;
A
#
# COMPACT_ATOMS: atom_id res chain seq x y z
N MET A 1 24.67 -3.08 -6.35
CA MET A 1 23.82 -2.01 -5.81
C MET A 1 22.73 -1.55 -6.78
N GLU A 2 23.06 -1.22 -7.99
CA GLU A 2 22.09 -0.82 -9.00
C GLU A 2 21.07 -1.92 -9.35
N GLU A 3 21.49 -3.18 -9.44
CA GLU A 3 20.59 -4.31 -9.69
C GLU A 3 19.59 -4.54 -8.56
N ALA A 4 20.00 -4.37 -7.30
CA ALA A 4 19.10 -4.50 -6.15
C ALA A 4 18.06 -3.39 -6.11
N GLU A 5 18.43 -2.16 -6.45
CA GLU A 5 17.50 -1.02 -6.52
C GLU A 5 16.50 -1.17 -7.67
N LEU A 6 16.95 -1.64 -8.83
CA LEU A 6 16.08 -1.93 -9.98
C LEU A 6 15.09 -3.04 -9.65
N THR A 7 15.53 -4.13 -9.01
CA THR A 7 14.65 -5.22 -8.61
C THR A 7 13.61 -4.78 -7.58
N VAL A 8 13.99 -3.93 -6.62
CA VAL A 8 13.06 -3.38 -5.63
C VAL A 8 12.04 -2.47 -6.31
N LYS A 9 12.44 -1.62 -7.26
CA LYS A 9 11.52 -0.79 -8.06
C LYS A 9 10.57 -1.63 -8.89
N GLU A 10 11.05 -2.66 -9.56
CA GLU A 10 10.23 -3.56 -10.36
C GLU A 10 9.22 -4.33 -9.51
N ASN A 11 9.63 -4.83 -8.35
CA ASN A 11 8.74 -5.51 -7.42
C ASN A 11 7.68 -4.58 -6.85
N ALA A 12 8.05 -3.35 -6.47
CA ALA A 12 7.11 -2.34 -6.02
C ALA A 12 6.10 -2.00 -7.11
N LYS A 13 6.56 -1.84 -8.36
CA LYS A 13 5.70 -1.58 -9.52
C LYS A 13 4.72 -2.72 -9.77
N LYS A 14 5.15 -3.97 -9.67
CA LYS A 14 4.27 -5.14 -9.78
C LYS A 14 3.22 -5.19 -8.69
N ILE A 15 3.60 -4.91 -7.46
CA ILE A 15 2.68 -4.88 -6.32
C ILE A 15 1.60 -3.81 -6.54
N ILE A 16 2.00 -2.61 -6.98
CA ILE A 16 1.08 -1.51 -7.26
C ILE A 16 0.12 -1.87 -8.41
N LEU A 17 0.63 -2.42 -9.51
CA LEU A 17 -0.20 -2.85 -10.64
C LEU A 17 -1.21 -3.94 -10.25
N ASN A 18 -0.77 -4.95 -9.52
CA ASN A 18 -1.64 -6.01 -9.03
C ASN A 18 -2.73 -5.46 -8.11
N THR A 19 -2.37 -4.49 -7.26
CA THR A 19 -3.30 -3.81 -6.36
C THR A 19 -4.37 -3.05 -7.13
N ILE A 20 -3.99 -2.27 -8.14
CA ILE A 20 -4.91 -1.50 -8.98
C ILE A 20 -5.87 -2.43 -9.73
N GLN A 21 -5.35 -3.51 -10.30
CA GLN A 21 -6.16 -4.51 -11.00
C GLN A 21 -7.15 -5.21 -10.07
N ARG A 22 -6.72 -5.54 -8.85
CA ARG A 22 -7.57 -6.17 -7.85
C ARG A 22 -8.69 -5.25 -7.41
N ILE A 23 -8.41 -3.96 -7.16
CA ILE A 23 -9.40 -2.95 -6.79
C ILE A 23 -10.45 -2.83 -7.89
N GLY A 24 -10.05 -2.78 -9.15
CA GLY A 24 -10.95 -2.71 -10.28
C GLY A 24 -11.83 -3.96 -10.45
N ALA A 25 -11.34 -5.13 -10.08
CA ALA A 25 -12.08 -6.40 -10.15
C ALA A 25 -13.03 -6.60 -8.97
N GLU A 26 -12.71 -6.04 -7.81
CA GLU A 26 -13.45 -6.23 -6.56
C GLU A 26 -14.45 -5.11 -6.23
N GLU A 27 -14.75 -4.23 -7.16
CA GLU A 27 -15.69 -3.11 -6.94
C GLU A 27 -17.07 -3.52 -6.40
N ALA A 28 -17.45 -4.78 -6.55
CA ALA A 28 -18.73 -5.31 -6.09
C ALA A 28 -18.70 -5.89 -4.68
N ILE A 29 -17.53 -5.97 -4.02
CA ILE A 29 -17.38 -6.57 -2.69
C ILE A 29 -17.01 -5.49 -1.69
N ASP A 30 -17.90 -5.30 -0.73
CA ASP A 30 -17.74 -4.32 0.36
C ASP A 30 -16.68 -4.78 1.36
N ASN A 31 -15.43 -4.87 0.87
CA ASN A 31 -14.30 -5.36 1.65
C ASN A 31 -13.56 -4.17 2.27
N THR A 32 -13.93 -3.83 3.51
CA THR A 32 -13.38 -2.68 4.25
C THR A 32 -12.14 -3.01 5.06
N VAL A 33 -11.75 -4.27 5.09
CA VAL A 33 -10.69 -4.79 5.95
C VAL A 33 -9.63 -5.54 5.13
N SER A 34 -8.36 -5.26 5.41
CA SER A 34 -7.22 -6.02 4.90
C SER A 34 -6.38 -6.53 6.05
N VAL A 35 -5.80 -7.72 5.90
CA VAL A 35 -4.92 -8.30 6.91
C VAL A 35 -3.47 -8.18 6.43
N PHE A 36 -2.61 -7.62 7.27
CA PHE A 36 -1.18 -7.57 7.04
C PHE A 36 -0.48 -8.62 7.89
N ASN A 37 0.16 -9.59 7.24
CA ASN A 37 0.89 -10.65 7.92
C ASN A 37 2.30 -10.21 8.27
N ILE A 38 2.75 -10.53 9.47
CA ILE A 38 4.05 -10.15 10.02
C ILE A 38 4.82 -11.42 10.38
N GLU A 39 6.13 -11.44 10.13
CA GLU A 39 6.95 -12.61 10.34
C GLU A 39 7.20 -12.95 11.82
N SER A 40 7.15 -11.95 12.70
CA SER A 40 7.41 -12.16 14.13
C SER A 40 6.71 -11.13 15.01
N ASP A 41 6.50 -11.48 16.27
CA ASP A 41 5.95 -10.57 17.28
C ASP A 41 6.88 -9.41 17.61
N ASP A 42 8.19 -9.58 17.45
CA ASP A 42 9.18 -8.50 17.61
C ASP A 42 8.93 -7.38 16.59
N ILE A 43 8.70 -7.75 15.33
CA ILE A 43 8.37 -6.79 14.28
C ILE A 43 7.04 -6.11 14.59
N LYS A 44 6.05 -6.86 15.07
CA LYS A 44 4.76 -6.33 15.49
C LYS A 44 4.92 -5.27 16.58
N GLY A 45 5.74 -5.56 17.60
CA GLY A 45 6.06 -4.60 18.65
C GLY A 45 6.74 -3.32 18.13
N ARG A 46 7.63 -3.45 17.15
CA ARG A 46 8.30 -2.31 16.53
C ARG A 46 7.33 -1.46 15.70
N ILE A 47 6.39 -2.08 15.02
CA ILE A 47 5.35 -1.37 14.27
C ILE A 47 4.46 -0.57 15.22
N ILE A 48 4.08 -1.15 16.36
CA ILE A 48 3.29 -0.46 17.39
C ILE A 48 4.08 0.73 17.94
N GLY A 49 5.33 0.50 18.31
CA GLY A 49 6.19 1.48 18.97
C GLY A 49 5.80 1.74 20.41
N ARG A 50 6.59 2.55 21.10
CA ARG A 50 6.32 2.93 22.48
C ARG A 50 5.02 3.71 22.57
N GLU A 51 4.11 3.27 23.43
CA GLU A 51 2.80 3.91 23.65
C GLU A 51 1.94 4.03 22.36
N GLY A 52 2.18 3.15 21.39
CA GLY A 52 1.47 3.17 20.10
C GLY A 52 1.87 4.32 19.17
N ARG A 53 3.03 4.95 19.39
CA ARG A 53 3.48 6.13 18.63
C ARG A 53 3.57 5.86 17.13
N ASN A 54 4.10 4.72 16.74
CA ASN A 54 4.27 4.39 15.33
C ASN A 54 2.94 4.09 14.64
N ILE A 55 2.04 3.38 15.32
CA ILE A 55 0.67 3.16 14.82
C ILE A 55 -0.07 4.48 14.62
N ARG A 56 0.01 5.38 15.60
CA ARG A 56 -0.67 6.69 15.48
C ARG A 56 -0.12 7.50 14.31
N ALA A 57 1.21 7.48 14.09
CA ALA A 57 1.82 8.14 12.95
C ALA A 57 1.34 7.55 11.62
N LEU A 58 1.24 6.23 11.53
CA LEU A 58 0.76 5.54 10.34
C LEU A 58 -0.73 5.82 10.08
N GLU A 59 -1.56 5.79 11.11
CA GLU A 59 -2.98 6.15 11.02
C GLU A 59 -3.17 7.60 10.55
N SER A 60 -2.44 8.54 11.13
CA SER A 60 -2.49 9.95 10.72
C SER A 60 -2.06 10.16 9.28
N ALA A 61 -1.00 9.49 8.86
CA ALA A 61 -0.45 9.65 7.51
C ALA A 61 -1.32 9.01 6.43
N THR A 62 -1.97 7.89 6.72
CA THR A 62 -2.76 7.12 5.75
C THR A 62 -4.25 7.37 5.83
N GLY A 63 -4.76 7.76 6.99
CA GLY A 63 -6.20 7.83 7.25
C GLY A 63 -6.86 6.45 7.40
N VAL A 64 -6.08 5.40 7.65
CA VAL A 64 -6.52 4.03 7.83
C VAL A 64 -6.51 3.67 9.31
N GLU A 65 -7.57 3.05 9.80
CA GLU A 65 -7.60 2.52 11.16
C GLU A 65 -6.78 1.23 11.23
N ILE A 66 -5.86 1.19 12.19
CA ILE A 66 -4.98 0.04 12.37
C ILE A 66 -5.34 -0.65 13.67
N ILE A 67 -5.84 -1.88 13.54
CA ILE A 67 -6.29 -2.68 14.66
C ILE A 67 -5.23 -3.72 14.97
N VAL A 68 -4.68 -3.63 16.19
CA VAL A 68 -3.72 -4.57 16.72
C VAL A 68 -4.40 -5.35 17.82
N ASP A 69 -4.70 -6.60 17.56
CA ASP A 69 -5.32 -7.51 18.50
C ASP A 69 -4.34 -8.60 18.96
N ASP A 70 -4.83 -9.57 19.71
CA ASP A 70 -4.05 -10.69 20.22
C ASP A 70 -3.74 -11.73 19.12
N THR A 71 -4.22 -11.55 17.91
CA THR A 71 -3.93 -12.45 16.80
C THR A 71 -2.43 -12.43 16.52
N PRO A 72 -1.71 -13.54 16.65
CA PRO A 72 -0.28 -13.56 16.43
C PRO A 72 0.05 -13.29 14.97
N GLU A 73 1.12 -12.53 14.75
CA GLU A 73 1.70 -12.28 13.42
C GLU A 73 0.77 -11.59 12.42
N ALA A 74 -0.23 -10.85 12.90
CA ALA A 74 -1.14 -10.12 12.02
C ALA A 74 -1.55 -8.75 12.56
N ILE A 75 -1.74 -7.82 11.65
CA ILE A 75 -2.31 -6.48 11.90
C ILE A 75 -3.47 -6.29 10.93
N ILE A 76 -4.56 -5.72 11.42
CA ILE A 76 -5.76 -5.48 10.61
C ILE A 76 -5.79 -4.01 10.19
N LEU A 77 -5.96 -3.78 8.89
CA LEU A 77 -6.12 -2.45 8.30
C LEU A 77 -7.58 -2.27 7.91
N SER A 78 -8.23 -1.24 8.44
CA SER A 78 -9.64 -0.97 8.19
C SER A 78 -9.85 0.42 7.61
N CYS A 79 -10.47 0.49 6.44
CA CYS A 79 -10.82 1.73 5.76
C CYS A 79 -11.79 1.46 4.62
N PHE A 80 -12.80 2.32 4.42
CA PHE A 80 -13.69 2.23 3.27
C PHE A 80 -12.97 2.47 1.94
N ASP A 81 -11.95 3.33 1.95
CA ASP A 81 -11.17 3.63 0.76
C ASP A 81 -10.12 2.54 0.53
N SER A 82 -10.33 1.72 -0.50
CA SER A 82 -9.42 0.64 -0.88
C SER A 82 -8.01 1.14 -1.22
N ILE A 83 -7.92 2.32 -1.83
CA ILE A 83 -6.63 2.92 -2.21
C ILE A 83 -5.82 3.29 -0.97
N ARG A 84 -6.45 3.95 0.01
CA ARG A 84 -5.78 4.29 1.28
C ARG A 84 -5.32 3.03 2.02
N ARG A 85 -6.16 2.02 2.04
CA ARG A 85 -5.84 0.73 2.69
C ARG A 85 -4.63 0.08 2.03
N GLU A 86 -4.53 0.11 0.72
CA GLU A 86 -3.38 -0.43 0.00
C GLU A 86 -2.12 0.44 0.18
N ILE A 87 -2.26 1.76 0.26
CA ILE A 87 -1.16 2.65 0.61
C ILE A 87 -0.59 2.27 1.98
N ALA A 88 -1.46 2.03 2.97
CA ALA A 88 -1.04 1.60 4.30
C ALA A 88 -0.32 0.24 4.26
N ARG A 89 -0.85 -0.72 3.52
CA ARG A 89 -0.26 -2.06 3.38
C ARG A 89 1.13 -2.00 2.74
N ILE A 90 1.27 -1.29 1.64
CA ILE A 90 2.54 -1.15 0.93
C ILE A 90 3.55 -0.39 1.79
N SER A 91 3.11 0.65 2.47
CA SER A 91 3.96 1.42 3.39
C SER A 91 4.49 0.56 4.54
N LEU A 92 3.62 -0.26 5.14
CA LEU A 92 4.03 -1.22 6.17
C LEU A 92 5.05 -2.22 5.64
N HIS A 93 4.81 -2.76 4.46
CA HIS A 93 5.75 -3.69 3.83
C HIS A 93 7.13 -3.07 3.63
N LYS A 94 7.18 -1.85 3.13
CA LYS A 94 8.42 -1.08 2.94
C LYS A 94 9.13 -0.82 4.27
N LEU A 95 8.39 -0.44 5.31
CA LEU A 95 8.94 -0.16 6.65
C LEU A 95 9.53 -1.41 7.29
N VAL A 96 8.83 -2.52 7.20
CA VAL A 96 9.32 -3.82 7.72
C VAL A 96 10.59 -4.24 6.99
N LYS A 97 10.62 -4.12 5.69
CA LYS A 97 11.77 -4.48 4.86
C LYS A 97 12.98 -3.58 5.12
N ASP A 98 12.75 -2.28 5.28
CA ASP A 98 13.80 -1.30 5.58
C ASP A 98 14.34 -1.43 7.01
N GLY A 99 13.50 -1.84 7.95
CA GLY A 99 13.88 -2.03 9.35
C GLY A 99 13.85 -0.76 10.19
N ARG A 100 13.71 0.41 9.59
CA ARG A 100 13.63 1.69 10.29
C ARG A 100 12.17 2.09 10.47
N ILE A 101 11.65 1.87 11.65
CA ILE A 101 10.24 2.14 11.98
C ILE A 101 10.19 3.21 13.08
N HIS A 102 9.99 4.46 12.66
CA HIS A 102 9.78 5.61 13.56
C HIS A 102 8.91 6.65 12.84
N PRO A 103 8.27 7.58 13.59
CA PRO A 103 7.27 8.49 13.01
C PRO A 103 7.73 9.27 11.79
N ALA A 104 8.93 9.83 11.81
CA ALA A 104 9.46 10.60 10.69
C ALA A 104 9.64 9.74 9.43
N ARG A 105 10.12 8.52 9.59
CA ARG A 105 10.29 7.57 8.48
C ARG A 105 8.94 7.08 7.96
N ILE A 106 7.97 6.88 8.84
CA ILE A 106 6.62 6.49 8.46
C ILE A 106 5.97 7.55 7.56
N GLU A 107 6.05 8.81 7.94
CA GLU A 107 5.53 9.93 7.14
C GLU A 107 6.19 9.99 5.75
N GLU A 108 7.50 9.85 5.70
CA GLU A 108 8.28 9.86 4.47
C GLU A 108 7.88 8.71 3.53
N VAL A 109 7.80 7.50 4.05
CA VAL A 109 7.44 6.30 3.28
C VAL A 109 6.00 6.37 2.77
N VAL A 110 5.07 6.81 3.61
CA VAL A 110 3.66 6.98 3.21
C VAL A 110 3.52 8.03 2.10
N LYS A 111 4.19 9.16 2.26
CA LYS A 111 4.17 10.23 1.24
C LYS A 111 4.70 9.74 -0.10
N LYS A 112 5.81 9.01 -0.08
CA LYS A 112 6.41 8.42 -1.29
C LYS A 112 5.48 7.40 -1.93
N THR A 113 4.88 6.53 -1.13
CA THR A 113 3.94 5.51 -1.60
C THR A 113 2.71 6.14 -2.25
N LYS A 114 2.16 7.20 -1.65
CA LYS A 114 1.04 7.95 -2.24
C LYS A 114 1.37 8.47 -3.63
N LYS A 115 2.54 9.09 -3.78
CA LYS A 115 2.99 9.59 -5.09
C LYS A 115 3.13 8.49 -6.12
N GLU A 116 3.72 7.37 -5.75
CA GLU A 116 3.89 6.22 -6.64
C GLU A 116 2.54 5.67 -7.12
N ILE A 117 1.58 5.52 -6.22
CA ILE A 117 0.24 5.04 -6.55
C ILE A 117 -0.49 6.04 -7.45
N ASP A 118 -0.44 7.33 -7.13
CA ASP A 118 -1.08 8.37 -7.94
C ASP A 118 -0.52 8.37 -9.37
N GLN A 119 0.79 8.25 -9.53
CA GLN A 119 1.42 8.18 -10.84
C GLN A 119 1.00 6.94 -11.62
N GLU A 120 0.95 5.78 -10.99
CA GLU A 120 0.52 4.53 -11.63
C GLU A 120 -0.96 4.59 -12.05
N ILE A 121 -1.81 5.17 -11.23
CA ILE A 121 -3.23 5.38 -11.57
C ILE A 121 -3.35 6.28 -12.81
N ILE A 122 -2.59 7.36 -12.88
CA ILE A 122 -2.58 8.27 -14.02
C ILE A 122 -2.09 7.55 -15.27
N GLU A 123 -1.00 6.79 -15.19
CA GLU A 123 -0.45 6.03 -16.32
C GLU A 123 -1.43 4.97 -16.82
N VAL A 124 -2.04 4.20 -15.92
CA VAL A 124 -3.05 3.20 -16.27
C VAL A 124 -4.27 3.87 -16.91
N GLY A 125 -4.71 5.00 -16.37
CA GLY A 125 -5.80 5.78 -16.94
C GLY A 125 -5.50 6.28 -18.35
N LYS A 126 -4.29 6.78 -18.59
CA LYS A 126 -3.85 7.22 -19.92
C LYS A 126 -3.81 6.07 -20.93
N ARG A 127 -3.27 4.92 -20.54
CA ARG A 127 -3.25 3.72 -21.39
C ARG A 127 -4.66 3.26 -21.75
N THR A 128 -5.56 3.24 -20.78
CA THR A 128 -6.96 2.86 -21.00
C THR A 128 -7.64 3.80 -21.99
N VAL A 129 -7.44 5.11 -21.87
CA VAL A 129 -7.98 6.10 -22.79
C VAL A 129 -7.43 5.91 -24.21
N ILE A 130 -6.13 5.66 -24.34
CA ILE A 130 -5.49 5.38 -25.64
C ILE A 130 -6.05 4.10 -26.27
N ASP A 131 -6.15 3.03 -25.51
CA ASP A 131 -6.67 1.74 -25.98
C ASP A 131 -8.13 1.84 -26.39
N LEU A 132 -8.97 2.54 -25.63
CA LEU A 132 -10.35 2.80 -25.97
C LEU A 132 -10.47 3.68 -27.22
N GLY A 133 -9.61 4.69 -27.35
CA GLY A 133 -9.55 5.55 -28.53
C GLY A 133 -9.18 4.79 -29.80
N ILE A 134 -8.19 3.89 -29.71
CA ILE A 134 -7.79 3.03 -30.83
C ILE A 134 -8.90 2.07 -31.23
N ASN A 135 -9.54 1.42 -30.24
CA ASN A 135 -10.67 0.52 -30.49
C ASN A 135 -11.85 1.23 -31.15
N TRP A 136 -12.12 2.46 -30.73
CA TRP A 136 -13.18 3.28 -31.33
C TRP A 136 -12.89 3.62 -32.78
N LEU A 137 -11.64 3.95 -33.10
CA LEU A 137 -11.20 4.24 -34.48
C LEU A 137 -11.24 3.00 -35.37
N THR A 138 -10.91 1.82 -34.83
CA THR A 138 -10.93 0.58 -35.62
C THR A 138 -12.32 0.01 -35.83
N SER A 139 -13.32 0.41 -35.03
CA SER A 139 -14.71 0.00 -35.19
C SER A 139 -15.51 0.88 -36.17
N LEU A 140 -14.89 1.93 -36.66
CA LEU A 140 -15.43 2.78 -37.73
C LEU A 140 -15.05 2.23 -39.10
#